data_34e770a079fb53b96e5c102816b4a1c5
#
_entry.id   34e770a079fb53b96e5c102816b4a1c5
#
_cell.length_a   1.000
_cell.length_b   1.000
_cell.length_c   1.000
_cell.angle_alpha   90.00
_cell.angle_beta   90.00
_cell.angle_gamma   90.00
#
_symmetry.space_group_name_H-M   'P 1'
#
loop_
_entity.id
_entity.type
_entity.pdbx_description
1 polymer ?
#
loop_
_entity_poly.entity_id
_entity_poly.type
_entity_poly.pdbx_seq_one_letter_code
_entity_poly.pdbx_strand_id
1 'polypeptide(L)'
;DVIFSDKVISMNDRVNIKQKIKDFKKFKIDEKLLNSAKKNVIFLHCLPRGNEVTNKVFLGKKSHVWQQAANRVHVQKSILLYCFDKLR
;
A
#
# COMPACT_ATOMS: atom_id res chain seq x y z
N ASP A 1 -14.08 -3.71 1.66
CA ASP A 1 -13.36 -5.00 1.69
C ASP A 1 -11.85 -4.81 1.71
N VAL A 2 -11.31 -3.97 0.84
CA VAL A 2 -9.88 -3.68 0.74
C VAL A 2 -9.67 -2.17 0.69
N ILE A 3 -8.73 -1.66 1.51
CA ILE A 3 -8.23 -0.30 1.39
C ILE A 3 -6.78 -0.40 0.93
N PHE A 4 -6.51 0.14 -0.23
CA PHE A 4 -5.17 0.19 -0.80
C PHE A 4 -4.72 1.65 -0.95
N SER A 5 -3.50 1.93 -0.55
CA SER A 5 -2.90 3.26 -0.73
C SER A 5 -1.52 3.16 -1.34
N ASP A 6 -1.18 4.18 -2.08
CA ASP A 6 0.17 4.39 -2.61
C ASP A 6 0.85 5.54 -1.87
N LYS A 7 2.14 5.68 -2.08
CA LYS A 7 2.95 6.75 -1.52
C LYS A 7 2.59 8.10 -2.16
N VAL A 8 2.28 9.08 -1.34
CA VAL A 8 1.92 10.43 -1.82
C VAL A 8 3.11 11.13 -2.47
N ILE A 9 4.32 10.95 -1.92
CA ILE A 9 5.54 11.53 -2.45
C ILE A 9 6.42 10.42 -2.99
N SER A 10 6.55 10.33 -4.32
CA SER A 10 7.45 9.37 -4.94
C SER A 10 8.89 9.89 -4.95
N MET A 11 9.85 8.95 -5.10
CA MET A 11 11.28 9.30 -5.16
C MET A 11 11.64 10.21 -6.35
N ASN A 12 10.83 10.20 -7.40
CA ASN A 12 11.05 11.00 -8.62
C ASN A 12 10.18 12.26 -8.69
N ASP A 13 9.48 12.60 -7.61
CA ASP A 13 8.66 13.80 -7.56
C ASP A 13 9.52 15.06 -7.63
N ARG A 14 9.26 15.87 -8.64
CA ARG A 14 9.87 17.20 -8.83
C ARG A 14 8.98 18.34 -8.35
N VAL A 15 7.86 18.03 -7.71
CA VAL A 15 6.89 19.01 -7.22
C VAL A 15 7.28 19.56 -5.87
N ASN A 16 6.66 20.68 -5.46
CA ASN A 16 6.81 21.21 -4.11
C ASN A 16 6.25 20.22 -3.08
N ILE A 17 7.15 19.50 -2.40
CA ILE A 17 6.83 18.47 -1.42
C ILE A 17 5.95 19.02 -0.29
N LYS A 18 6.26 20.22 0.22
CA LYS A 18 5.47 20.84 1.30
C LYS A 18 4.04 21.09 0.87
N GLN A 19 3.82 21.58 -0.34
CA GLN A 19 2.49 21.81 -0.87
C GLN A 19 1.73 20.50 -1.07
N LYS A 20 2.38 19.48 -1.62
CA LYS A 20 1.78 18.16 -1.82
C LYS A 20 1.35 17.51 -0.50
N ILE A 21 2.19 17.58 0.54
CA ILE A 21 1.83 17.10 1.89
C ILE A 21 0.59 17.81 2.42
N LYS A 22 0.52 19.13 2.24
CA LYS A 22 -0.62 19.94 2.69
C LYS A 22 -1.91 19.56 1.96
N ASP A 23 -1.84 19.41 0.65
CA ASP A 23 -3.00 19.08 -0.20
C ASP A 23 -3.56 17.69 0.11
N PHE A 24 -2.70 16.74 0.42
CA PHE A 24 -3.09 15.36 0.71
C PHE A 24 -3.34 15.07 2.19
N LYS A 25 -3.13 16.03 3.09
CA LYS A 25 -3.27 15.83 4.53
C LYS A 25 -4.65 15.26 4.94
N LYS A 26 -5.71 15.73 4.32
CA LYS A 26 -7.09 15.29 4.61
C LYS A 26 -7.41 13.88 4.08
N PHE A 27 -6.57 13.33 3.21
CA PHE A 27 -6.72 11.98 2.65
C PHE A 27 -5.89 10.94 3.39
N LYS A 28 -5.29 11.32 4.52
CA LYS A 28 -4.51 10.40 5.34
C LYS A 28 -5.35 9.23 5.82
N ILE A 29 -4.77 8.02 5.72
CA ILE A 29 -5.41 6.81 6.21
C ILE A 29 -5.06 6.62 7.68
N ASP A 30 -6.08 6.66 8.51
CA ASP A 30 -6.00 6.51 9.95
C ASP A 30 -6.94 5.41 10.44
N GLU A 31 -6.92 5.18 11.75
CA GLU A 31 -7.76 4.17 12.40
C GLU A 31 -9.25 4.49 12.26
N LYS A 32 -9.62 5.76 12.23
CA LYS A 32 -11.02 6.19 12.07
C LYS A 32 -11.56 5.78 10.70
N LEU A 33 -10.78 6.03 9.64
CA LEU A 33 -11.14 5.58 8.29
C LEU A 33 -11.25 4.05 8.22
N LEU A 34 -10.27 3.35 8.80
CA LEU A 34 -10.27 1.88 8.79
C LEU A 34 -11.47 1.30 9.54
N ASN A 35 -11.87 1.92 10.65
CA ASN A 35 -13.02 1.51 11.46
C ASN A 35 -14.37 1.79 10.78
N SER A 36 -14.41 2.70 9.81
CA SER A 36 -15.62 2.95 9.01
C SER A 36 -15.84 1.92 7.90
N ALA A 37 -14.85 1.10 7.62
CA ALA A 37 -14.95 0.01 6.67
C ALA A 37 -15.54 -1.26 7.30
N LYS A 38 -15.72 -2.32 6.50
CA LYS A 38 -16.18 -3.61 7.00
C LYS A 38 -15.22 -4.16 8.07
N LYS A 39 -15.75 -4.94 9.01
CA LYS A 39 -14.98 -5.53 10.11
C LYS A 39 -13.77 -6.35 9.63
N ASN A 40 -13.91 -7.02 8.49
CA ASN A 40 -12.88 -7.86 7.87
C ASN A 40 -12.07 -7.13 6.78
N VAL A 41 -12.08 -5.80 6.77
CA VAL A 41 -11.26 -5.01 5.82
C VAL A 41 -9.79 -5.38 5.94
N ILE A 42 -9.09 -5.47 4.82
CA ILE A 42 -7.64 -5.57 4.77
C ILE A 42 -7.03 -4.28 4.23
N PHE A 43 -5.89 -3.92 4.77
CA PHE A 43 -5.12 -2.76 4.35
C PHE A 43 -3.87 -3.19 3.58
N LEU A 44 -3.64 -2.57 2.43
CA LEU A 44 -2.50 -2.77 1.55
C LEU A 44 -1.79 -1.45 1.27
N HIS A 45 -0.49 -1.51 1.14
CA HIS A 45 0.34 -0.34 0.80
C HIS A 45 1.66 -0.82 0.21
N CYS A 46 2.20 -0.08 -0.74
CA CYS A 46 3.55 -0.32 -1.24
C CYS A 46 4.62 0.04 -0.20
N LEU A 47 5.83 -0.43 -0.39
CA LEU A 47 6.99 -0.12 0.43
C LEU A 47 8.03 0.68 -0.38
N PRO A 48 8.73 1.65 0.22
CA PRO A 48 8.55 2.18 1.57
C PRO A 48 7.33 3.11 1.66
N ARG A 49 6.72 3.19 2.84
CA ARG A 49 5.61 4.11 3.08
C ARG A 49 6.09 5.52 3.46
N GLY A 50 5.20 6.50 3.28
CA GLY A 50 5.37 7.87 3.80
C GLY A 50 4.39 8.15 4.95
N ASN A 51 4.01 9.43 5.10
CA ASN A 51 3.10 9.89 6.13
C ASN A 51 1.62 9.81 5.75
N GLU A 52 1.29 9.20 4.61
CA GLU A 52 -0.09 9.04 4.13
C GLU A 52 -0.90 8.02 4.92
N VAL A 53 -0.27 7.26 5.81
CA VAL A 53 -0.89 6.27 6.67
C VAL A 53 -0.29 6.33 8.08
N THR A 54 -1.11 6.11 9.12
CA THR A 54 -0.62 6.06 10.50
C THR A 54 0.14 4.77 10.78
N ASN A 55 1.03 4.80 11.78
CA ASN A 55 1.74 3.61 12.24
C ASN A 55 0.79 2.50 12.69
N LYS A 56 -0.29 2.87 13.39
CA LYS A 56 -1.26 1.91 13.92
C LYS A 56 -1.98 1.14 12.80
N VAL A 57 -2.31 1.81 11.70
CA VAL A 57 -2.90 1.15 10.53
C VAL A 57 -1.87 0.28 9.83
N PHE A 58 -0.70 0.85 9.54
CA PHE A 58 0.35 0.18 8.78
C PHE A 58 0.90 -1.08 9.47
N LEU A 59 1.04 -1.04 10.79
CA LEU A 59 1.55 -2.15 11.61
C LEU A 59 0.43 -2.95 12.29
N GLY A 60 -0.83 -2.59 12.07
CA GLY A 60 -1.98 -3.18 12.73
C GLY A 60 -2.38 -4.56 12.19
N LYS A 61 -3.31 -5.19 12.88
CA LYS A 61 -3.78 -6.55 12.54
C LYS A 61 -4.47 -6.67 11.16
N LYS A 62 -5.00 -5.57 10.65
CA LYS A 62 -5.67 -5.52 9.33
C LYS A 62 -4.69 -5.26 8.18
N SER A 63 -3.43 -4.97 8.50
CA SER A 63 -2.39 -4.71 7.52
C SER A 63 -1.83 -6.00 6.95
N HIS A 64 -1.84 -6.11 5.62
CA HIS A 64 -1.27 -7.22 4.86
C HIS A 64 -0.12 -6.76 3.96
N VAL A 65 0.53 -5.65 4.32
CA VAL A 65 1.60 -5.04 3.52
C VAL A 65 2.81 -5.95 3.36
N TRP A 66 3.15 -6.73 4.39
CA TRP A 66 4.28 -7.66 4.34
C TRP A 66 3.99 -8.86 3.44
N GLN A 67 2.79 -9.40 3.52
CA GLN A 67 2.34 -10.46 2.61
C GLN A 67 2.27 -9.97 1.17
N GLN A 68 1.79 -8.75 0.95
CA GLN A 68 1.77 -8.10 -0.36
C GLN A 68 3.19 -8.00 -0.94
N ALA A 69 4.16 -7.54 -0.16
CA ALA A 69 5.55 -7.43 -0.58
C ALA A 69 6.15 -8.81 -0.93
N ALA A 70 5.89 -9.82 -0.11
CA ALA A 70 6.35 -11.19 -0.35
C ALA A 70 5.70 -11.81 -1.60
N ASN A 71 4.42 -11.55 -1.84
CA ASN A 71 3.68 -12.06 -3.00
C ASN A 71 4.26 -11.58 -4.34
N ARG A 72 4.95 -10.45 -4.35
CA ARG A 72 5.61 -9.96 -5.56
C ARG A 72 6.60 -10.98 -6.11
N VAL A 73 7.37 -11.64 -5.25
CA VAL A 73 8.33 -12.69 -5.67
C VAL A 73 7.59 -13.85 -6.32
N HIS A 74 6.54 -14.36 -5.69
CA HIS A 74 5.79 -15.51 -6.18
C HIS A 74 5.06 -15.21 -7.48
N VAL A 75 4.40 -14.07 -7.56
CA VAL A 75 3.64 -13.66 -8.75
C VAL A 75 4.56 -13.41 -9.94
N GLN A 76 5.65 -12.67 -9.75
CA GLN A 76 6.60 -12.39 -10.83
C GLN A 76 7.30 -13.67 -11.31
N LYS A 77 7.64 -14.59 -10.40
CA LYS A 77 8.17 -15.89 -10.76
C LYS A 77 7.18 -16.67 -11.63
N SER A 78 5.92 -16.69 -11.26
CA SER A 78 4.87 -17.38 -12.03
C SER A 78 4.68 -16.77 -13.41
N ILE A 79 4.71 -15.44 -13.52
CA ILE A 79 4.62 -14.73 -14.79
C ILE A 79 5.81 -15.11 -15.69
N LEU A 80 7.02 -15.13 -15.16
CA LEU A 80 8.21 -15.52 -15.92
C LEU A 80 8.10 -16.98 -16.41
N LEU A 81 7.68 -17.90 -15.55
CA LEU A 81 7.48 -19.30 -15.92
C LEU A 81 6.43 -19.45 -17.02
N TYR A 82 5.34 -18.68 -16.94
CA TYR A 82 4.33 -18.63 -17.99
C TYR A 82 4.90 -18.12 -19.32
N CYS A 83 5.65 -17.02 -19.29
CA CYS A 83 6.27 -16.45 -20.50
C CYS A 83 7.27 -17.41 -21.16
N PHE A 84 7.95 -18.25 -20.37
CA PHE A 84 8.87 -19.25 -20.88
C PHE A 84 8.19 -20.61 -21.13
N ASP A 85 6.87 -20.66 -21.14
CA ASP A 85 6.07 -21.88 -21.36
C ASP A 85 6.44 -23.05 -20.41
N LYS A 86 6.79 -22.71 -19.17
CA LYS A 86 7.16 -23.68 -18.11
C LYS A 86 6.03 -23.92 -17.11
N LEU A 87 5.00 -23.10 -17.15
CA LEU A 87 3.81 -23.23 -16.33
C LEU A 87 2.62 -23.59 -17.21
N ARG A 88 2.06 -24.77 -17.00
CA ARG A 88 0.89 -25.26 -17.72
C ARG A 88 -0.21 -25.71 -16.77
#